data_40543cfca50ef1e68ec66af89cd4a53f
#
_entry.id   40543cfca50ef1e68ec66af89cd4a53f
#
_cell.length_a   1.000
_cell.length_b   1.000
_cell.length_c   1.000
_cell.angle_alpha   90.00
_cell.angle_beta   90.00
_cell.angle_gamma   90.00
#
_symmetry.space_group_name_H-M   'P 1'
#
loop_
_entity.id
_entity.type
_entity.pdbx_description
1 polymer ?
#
loop_
_entity_poly.entity_id
_entity_poly.type
_entity_poly.pdbx_seq_one_letter_code
_entity_poly.pdbx_strand_id
1 'polypeptide(L)'
;MTNEQTIHQPNLFESNTKTIEIENVLLFALGEFQSRGKILANRELALDRLRGAFKRASEKFAVGEFTDEEIAKGLGKLGAKIVKVQNFVAKHPFRVTVSDDLAEQARILYQTSLEND
;
A
#
# COMPACT_ATOMS: atom_id res chain seq x y z
N MET A 1 20.68 -31.56 -8.64
CA MET A 1 20.51 -31.07 -8.23
C MET A 1 19.98 -30.39 -7.85
N THR A 2 19.49 -30.48 -7.82
CA THR A 2 18.96 -29.91 -7.55
C THR A 2 18.73 -29.25 -6.84
N ASN A 3 18.58 -29.26 -6.53
CA ASN A 3 18.26 -28.63 -5.87
C ASN A 3 18.65 -27.89 -5.34
N GLU A 4 19.13 -28.01 -5.41
CA GLU A 4 19.74 -27.29 -4.81
C GLU A 4 19.64 -25.98 -4.74
N GLN A 5 19.49 -25.53 -5.52
CA GLN A 5 19.27 -24.18 -5.62
C GLN A 5 18.19 -23.76 -4.78
N THR A 6 17.38 -24.60 -4.42
CA THR A 6 16.29 -24.27 -3.55
C THR A 6 16.73 -23.91 -2.18
N ILE A 7 17.91 -24.30 -1.80
CA ILE A 7 18.30 -24.18 -0.42
C ILE A 7 18.52 -22.76 -0.01
N HIS A 8 19.25 -21.98 -0.80
CA HIS A 8 19.45 -20.61 -0.40
C HIS A 8 18.35 -19.71 -0.89
N GLN A 9 17.44 -20.24 -1.65
CA GLN A 9 16.30 -19.48 -2.06
C GLN A 9 15.39 -19.03 -0.94
N PRO A 10 15.26 -19.73 0.17
CA PRO A 10 14.39 -19.25 1.24
C PRO A 10 14.66 -17.82 1.66
N ASN A 11 15.91 -17.42 1.72
CA ASN A 11 16.21 -16.06 2.14
C ASN A 11 15.76 -15.03 1.11
N LEU A 12 16.01 -15.31 -0.17
CA LEU A 12 15.55 -14.42 -1.22
C LEU A 12 14.04 -14.40 -1.28
N PHE A 13 13.45 -15.57 -1.09
CA PHE A 13 12.02 -15.69 -1.13
C PHE A 13 11.37 -14.90 -0.02
N GLU A 14 11.95 -14.95 1.16
CA GLU A 14 11.41 -14.20 2.28
C GLU A 14 11.43 -12.69 2.03
N SER A 15 12.51 -12.19 1.46
CA SER A 15 12.58 -10.78 1.13
C SER A 15 11.52 -10.38 0.13
N ASN A 16 11.36 -11.19 -0.92
CA ASN A 16 10.35 -10.91 -1.92
C ASN A 16 8.95 -10.99 -1.35
N THR A 17 8.72 -11.98 -0.51
CA THR A 17 7.41 -12.16 0.12
C THR A 17 7.06 -10.95 0.97
N LYS A 18 8.02 -10.44 1.73
CA LYS A 18 7.77 -9.29 2.56
C LYS A 18 7.42 -8.07 1.73
N THR A 19 8.11 -7.87 0.60
CA THR A 19 7.81 -6.76 -0.28
C THR A 19 6.41 -6.89 -0.84
N ILE A 20 6.04 -8.10 -1.27
CA ILE A 20 4.73 -8.36 -1.81
C ILE A 20 3.66 -8.12 -0.76
N GLU A 21 3.92 -8.52 0.47
CA GLU A 21 2.97 -8.30 1.55
C GLU A 21 2.69 -6.82 1.76
N ILE A 22 3.75 -6.01 1.76
CA ILE A 22 3.57 -4.57 1.96
C ILE A 22 2.71 -3.98 0.85
N GLU A 23 3.02 -4.33 -0.40
CA GLU A 23 2.26 -3.81 -1.53
C GLU A 23 0.81 -4.26 -1.46
N ASN A 24 0.57 -5.52 -1.09
CA ASN A 24 -0.80 -6.02 -0.95
C ASN A 24 -1.55 -5.31 0.15
N VAL A 25 -0.88 -5.05 1.27
CA VAL A 25 -1.52 -4.33 2.38
C VAL A 25 -1.90 -2.93 1.94
N LEU A 26 -1.02 -2.26 1.20
CA LEU A 26 -1.29 -0.91 0.73
C LEU A 26 -2.43 -0.91 -0.28
N LEU A 27 -2.45 -1.87 -1.20
CA LEU A 27 -3.54 -1.99 -2.16
C LEU A 27 -4.87 -2.24 -1.46
N PHE A 28 -4.86 -3.15 -0.48
CA PHE A 28 -6.07 -3.42 0.30
C PHE A 28 -6.57 -2.15 0.96
N ALA A 29 -5.65 -1.36 1.53
CA ALA A 29 -6.02 -0.12 2.20
C ALA A 29 -6.67 0.86 1.23
N LEU A 30 -6.13 0.98 0.02
CA LEU A 30 -6.69 1.88 -0.97
C LEU A 30 -8.08 1.42 -1.39
N GLY A 31 -8.29 0.11 -1.49
CA GLY A 31 -9.61 -0.42 -1.81
C GLY A 31 -10.60 -0.18 -0.69
N GLU A 32 -10.16 -0.39 0.54
CA GLU A 32 -11.01 -0.16 1.70
C GLU A 32 -11.42 1.31 1.80
N PHE A 33 -10.47 2.20 1.52
CA PHE A 33 -10.75 3.63 1.52
C PHE A 33 -11.89 3.96 0.55
N GLN A 34 -11.82 3.40 -0.66
CA GLN A 34 -12.86 3.62 -1.66
C GLN A 34 -14.19 3.01 -1.24
N SER A 35 -14.15 1.87 -0.55
CA SER A 35 -15.37 1.19 -0.13
C SER A 35 -16.19 2.01 0.86
N ARG A 36 -15.55 2.99 1.50
CA ARG A 36 -16.24 3.88 2.42
C ARG A 36 -16.84 5.08 1.71
N GLY A 37 -16.92 5.06 0.39
CA GLY A 37 -17.51 6.13 -0.39
C GLY A 37 -16.57 7.29 -0.64
N LYS A 38 -15.29 7.10 -0.40
CA LYS A 38 -14.30 8.16 -0.60
C LYS A 38 -13.76 8.10 -2.01
N ILE A 39 -13.58 9.27 -2.60
CA ILE A 39 -13.03 9.36 -3.95
C ILE A 39 -11.51 9.33 -3.85
N LEU A 40 -10.91 8.40 -4.56
CA LEU A 40 -9.46 8.22 -4.54
C LEU A 40 -8.81 8.61 -5.86
N ALA A 41 -9.38 8.17 -6.97
CA ALA A 41 -8.73 8.27 -8.28
C ALA A 41 -8.52 9.71 -8.71
N ASN A 42 -7.32 10.00 -9.18
CA ASN A 42 -6.96 11.28 -9.80
C ASN A 42 -7.14 12.50 -8.89
N ARG A 43 -7.13 12.28 -7.58
CA ARG A 43 -7.17 13.37 -6.62
C ARG A 43 -5.87 13.39 -5.82
N GLU A 44 -5.31 14.57 -5.64
CA GLU A 44 -4.17 14.72 -4.77
C GLU A 44 -4.67 14.78 -3.33
N LEU A 45 -4.20 13.84 -2.53
CA LEU A 45 -4.61 13.74 -1.13
C LEU A 45 -3.40 13.81 -0.22
N ALA A 46 -3.58 14.42 0.94
CA ALA A 46 -2.55 14.32 1.97
C ALA A 46 -2.48 12.86 2.43
N LEU A 47 -1.28 12.36 2.63
CA LEU A 47 -1.11 10.98 3.08
C LEU A 47 -1.89 10.74 4.37
N ASP A 48 -1.99 11.74 5.20
CA ASP A 48 -2.73 11.65 6.45
C ASP A 48 -4.17 11.22 6.26
N ARG A 49 -4.79 11.60 5.13
CA ARG A 49 -6.16 11.23 4.86
C ARG A 49 -6.32 9.73 4.67
N LEU A 50 -5.25 9.07 4.28
CA LEU A 50 -5.25 7.62 4.04
C LEU A 50 -4.76 6.84 5.24
N ARG A 51 -4.28 7.53 6.27
CA ARG A 51 -3.63 6.86 7.40
C ARG A 51 -4.55 5.87 8.10
N GLY A 52 -5.80 6.23 8.28
CA GLY A 52 -6.75 5.32 8.94
C GLY A 52 -6.92 4.02 8.17
N ALA A 53 -6.99 4.12 6.84
CA ALA A 53 -7.12 2.93 6.01
C ALA A 53 -5.87 2.05 6.10
N PHE A 54 -4.70 2.68 6.09
CA PHE A 54 -3.45 1.91 6.22
C PHE A 54 -3.35 1.23 7.58
N LYS A 55 -3.78 1.91 8.64
CA LYS A 55 -3.75 1.31 9.96
C LYS A 55 -4.67 0.10 10.03
N ARG A 56 -5.89 0.23 9.53
CA ARG A 56 -6.83 -0.89 9.53
C ARG A 56 -6.33 -2.05 8.70
N ALA A 57 -5.69 -1.76 7.56
CA ALA A 57 -5.14 -2.81 6.72
C ALA A 57 -3.99 -3.53 7.42
N SER A 58 -3.10 -2.77 8.07
CA SER A 58 -2.00 -3.41 8.77
C SER A 58 -2.49 -4.30 9.90
N GLU A 59 -3.56 -3.91 10.56
CA GLU A 59 -4.15 -4.74 11.61
C GLU A 59 -4.77 -6.00 11.03
N LYS A 60 -5.46 -5.88 9.90
CA LYS A 60 -6.07 -7.05 9.27
C LYS A 60 -5.03 -8.08 8.88
N PHE A 61 -3.90 -7.63 8.35
CA PHE A 61 -2.85 -8.55 7.90
C PHE A 61 -1.84 -8.87 9.00
N ALA A 62 -2.09 -8.38 10.22
CA ALA A 62 -1.25 -8.66 11.38
C ALA A 62 0.21 -8.28 11.15
N VAL A 63 0.42 -7.15 10.48
CA VAL A 63 1.76 -6.60 10.30
C VAL A 63 1.86 -5.32 11.11
N GLY A 64 3.08 -4.87 11.37
CA GLY A 64 3.30 -3.66 12.13
C GLY A 64 2.88 -2.42 11.36
N GLU A 65 2.64 -1.34 12.07
CA GLU A 65 2.31 -0.09 11.43
C GLU A 65 3.48 0.40 10.57
N PHE A 66 3.13 0.98 9.43
CA PHE A 66 4.14 1.52 8.52
C PHE A 66 4.38 2.99 8.82
N THR A 67 5.62 3.43 8.66
CA THR A 67 5.92 4.86 8.72
C THR A 67 5.42 5.53 7.45
N ASP A 68 5.33 6.86 7.50
CA ASP A 68 4.93 7.62 6.32
C ASP A 68 5.88 7.38 5.16
N GLU A 69 7.17 7.28 5.44
CA GLU A 69 8.15 7.03 4.39
C GLU A 69 7.97 5.66 3.76
N GLU A 70 7.69 4.66 4.58
CA GLU A 70 7.44 3.32 4.06
C GLU A 70 6.20 3.28 3.18
N ILE A 71 5.15 3.96 3.60
CA ILE A 71 3.92 4.03 2.81
C ILE A 71 4.18 4.76 1.50
N ALA A 72 4.84 5.90 1.56
CA ALA A 72 5.13 6.68 0.37
C ALA A 72 5.96 5.87 -0.62
N LYS A 73 6.96 5.17 -0.12
CA LYS A 73 7.81 4.35 -0.97
C LYS A 73 7.02 3.22 -1.61
N GLY A 74 6.20 2.55 -0.82
CA GLY A 74 5.39 1.45 -1.34
C GLY A 74 4.37 1.90 -2.36
N LEU A 75 3.70 3.02 -2.09
CA LEU A 75 2.74 3.55 -3.05
C LEU A 75 3.43 3.99 -4.35
N GLY A 76 4.62 4.57 -4.24
CA GLY A 76 5.38 4.93 -5.42
C GLY A 76 5.73 3.72 -6.26
N LYS A 77 6.08 2.60 -5.62
CA LYS A 77 6.37 1.36 -6.34
C LYS A 77 5.13 0.83 -7.06
N LEU A 78 3.96 1.07 -6.48
CA LEU A 78 2.70 0.65 -7.11
C LEU A 78 2.29 1.56 -8.25
N GLY A 79 2.96 2.68 -8.42
CA GLY A 79 2.68 3.60 -9.50
C GLY A 79 1.97 4.87 -9.10
N ALA A 80 1.74 5.09 -7.83
CA ALA A 80 1.12 6.33 -7.38
C ALA A 80 2.13 7.48 -7.50
N LYS A 81 1.60 8.67 -7.72
CA LYS A 81 2.43 9.86 -7.75
C LYS A 81 2.61 10.37 -6.32
N ILE A 82 3.85 10.47 -5.88
CA ILE A 82 4.16 10.92 -4.54
C ILE A 82 4.92 12.25 -4.61
N VAL A 83 4.41 13.24 -3.88
CA VAL A 83 5.08 14.53 -3.81
C VAL A 83 5.31 14.85 -2.35
N LYS A 84 6.53 15.26 -2.02
CA LYS A 84 6.85 15.71 -0.68
C LYS A 84 6.82 17.22 -0.66
N VAL A 85 5.93 17.78 0.15
CA VAL A 85 5.77 19.22 0.25
C VAL A 85 6.79 19.76 1.23
N GLN A 86 7.58 20.72 0.78
CA GLN A 86 8.56 21.37 1.63
C GLN A 86 7.90 22.55 2.32
N ASN A 87 7.37 22.31 3.51
CA ASN A 87 6.66 23.33 4.23
C ASN A 87 6.89 23.15 5.72
N PHE A 88 7.36 24.19 6.36
CA PHE A 88 7.71 24.11 7.78
C PHE A 88 6.53 23.81 8.68
N VAL A 89 5.33 24.18 8.26
CA VAL A 89 4.16 23.95 9.09
C VAL A 89 3.44 22.66 8.75
N ALA A 90 3.87 21.96 7.69
CA ALA A 90 3.20 20.73 7.30
C ALA A 90 3.63 19.59 8.23
N LYS A 91 2.67 19.00 8.92
CA LYS A 91 2.93 17.84 9.76
C LYS A 91 3.00 16.56 8.93
N HIS A 92 2.32 16.55 7.79
CA HIS A 92 2.24 15.38 6.94
C HIS A 92 2.60 15.83 5.53
N PRO A 93 3.91 15.83 5.21
CA PRO A 93 4.37 16.50 4.00
C PRO A 93 4.11 15.75 2.70
N PHE A 94 3.67 14.49 2.79
CA PHE A 94 3.47 13.71 1.57
C PHE A 94 2.11 13.94 0.97
N ARG A 95 2.07 14.11 -0.36
CA ARG A 95 0.84 14.16 -1.13
C ARG A 95 0.83 12.98 -2.08
N VAL A 96 -0.32 12.37 -2.24
CA VAL A 96 -0.47 11.15 -3.01
C VAL A 96 -1.54 11.33 -4.05
N THR A 97 -1.26 10.95 -5.29
CA THR A 97 -2.26 10.90 -6.34
C THR A 97 -2.26 9.49 -6.92
N VAL A 98 -3.42 8.85 -6.87
CA VAL A 98 -3.60 7.49 -7.36
C VAL A 98 -4.32 7.54 -8.69
N SER A 99 -3.78 6.86 -9.72
CA SER A 99 -4.41 6.84 -11.03
C SER A 99 -5.68 6.00 -11.01
N ASP A 100 -6.49 6.16 -12.06
CA ASP A 100 -7.68 5.31 -12.23
C ASP A 100 -7.30 3.83 -12.21
N ASP A 101 -6.24 3.48 -12.93
CA ASP A 101 -5.83 2.08 -13.02
C ASP A 101 -5.46 1.51 -11.67
N LEU A 102 -4.68 2.26 -10.89
CA LEU A 102 -4.27 1.77 -9.58
C LEU A 102 -5.46 1.71 -8.63
N ALA A 103 -6.33 2.71 -8.69
CA ALA A 103 -7.52 2.70 -7.85
C ALA A 103 -8.39 1.49 -8.16
N GLU A 104 -8.51 1.14 -9.44
CA GLU A 104 -9.30 -0.02 -9.84
C GLU A 104 -8.65 -1.32 -9.38
N GLN A 105 -7.33 -1.44 -9.51
CA GLN A 105 -6.64 -2.62 -8.99
C GLN A 105 -6.88 -2.78 -7.50
N ALA A 106 -6.83 -1.68 -6.77
CA ALA A 106 -7.05 -1.72 -5.33
C ALA A 106 -8.47 -2.15 -5.01
N ARG A 107 -9.44 -1.62 -5.75
CA ARG A 107 -10.85 -1.97 -5.54
C ARG A 107 -11.07 -3.46 -5.77
N ILE A 108 -10.51 -3.99 -6.83
CA ILE A 108 -10.66 -5.40 -7.17
C ILE A 108 -10.00 -6.27 -6.10
N LEU A 109 -8.80 -5.91 -5.68
CA LEU A 109 -8.11 -6.69 -4.66
C LEU A 109 -8.92 -6.71 -3.37
N TYR A 110 -9.44 -5.57 -2.97
CA TYR A 110 -10.21 -5.48 -1.74
C TYR A 110 -11.45 -6.38 -1.81
N GLN A 111 -12.19 -6.31 -2.92
CA GLN A 111 -13.39 -7.13 -3.07
C GLN A 111 -13.06 -8.60 -3.11
N THR A 112 -12.01 -8.98 -3.81
CA THR A 112 -11.58 -10.37 -3.86
C THR A 112 -11.19 -10.87 -2.49
N SER A 113 -10.51 -10.04 -1.72
CA SER A 113 -10.11 -10.40 -0.36
C SER A 113 -11.32 -10.66 0.52
N LEU A 114 -12.36 -9.85 0.38
CA LEU A 114 -13.58 -10.05 1.16
C LEU A 114 -14.29 -11.35 0.78
N GLU A 115 -14.27 -11.68 -0.50
CA GLU A 115 -14.93 -12.91 -0.95
C GLU A 115 -14.21 -14.15 -0.46
N ASN A 116 -12.90 -14.05 -0.26
CA ASN A 116 -12.10 -15.18 0.19
C ASN A 116 -12.04 -15.31 1.72
N ASP A 117 -12.60 -14.37 2.42
CA ASP A 117 -12.70 -14.45 3.88
C ASP A 117 -13.92 -15.27 4.29
#